data_852b667e269a9938d4c9cfb9a0d9f715
#
_entry.id   852b667e269a9938d4c9cfb9a0d9f715
#
_cell.length_a   1.000
_cell.length_b   1.000
_cell.length_c   1.000
_cell.angle_alpha   90.00
_cell.angle_beta   90.00
_cell.angle_gamma   90.00
#
_symmetry.space_group_name_H-M   'P 1'
#
loop_
_entity.id
_entity.type
_entity.pdbx_description
1 polymer ?
#
loop_
_entity_poly.entity_id
_entity_poly.type
_entity_poly.pdbx_seq_one_letter_code
_entity_poly.pdbx_strand_id
1 'polypeptide(L)'
;TMEVMRRDTLEKETVSCDNIELYVKKLLDDIQSNIYKKAFDYRAKHIVEVDSYDEFKEKIEEGGFILAHWDGTPETEARIKEETKATIRCIPFDGDMTPGVCMVTGKPSARRVLFARAY
;
A
#
# COMPACT_ATOMS: atom_id res chain seq x y z
N THR A 1 41.02 -8.42 8.04
CA THR A 1 39.77 -8.54 7.27
C THR A 1 38.71 -9.33 8.02
N MET A 2 37.44 -9.06 7.72
CA MET A 2 36.32 -9.82 8.23
C MET A 2 35.28 -10.02 7.12
N GLU A 3 34.48 -11.07 7.25
CA GLU A 3 33.33 -11.26 6.39
C GLU A 3 32.11 -10.58 7.00
N VAL A 4 31.36 -9.86 6.16
CA VAL A 4 30.10 -9.21 6.52
C VAL A 4 29.00 -9.74 5.61
N MET A 5 27.89 -10.16 6.20
CA MET A 5 26.71 -10.60 5.46
C MET A 5 25.54 -9.69 5.76
N ARG A 6 24.91 -9.16 4.73
CA ARG A 6 23.69 -8.34 4.84
C ARG A 6 22.48 -9.24 5.04
N ARG A 7 21.62 -8.90 5.99
CA ARG A 7 20.40 -9.67 6.26
C ARG A 7 19.27 -9.34 5.28
N ASP A 8 19.31 -8.17 4.68
CA ASP A 8 18.27 -7.70 3.76
C ASP A 8 18.43 -8.23 2.33
N THR A 9 19.67 -8.38 1.87
CA THR A 9 19.97 -8.89 0.51
C THR A 9 20.61 -10.28 0.50
N LEU A 10 21.10 -10.75 1.65
CA LEU A 10 21.88 -11.98 1.84
C LEU A 10 23.23 -11.98 1.11
N GLU A 11 23.67 -10.81 0.68
CA GLU A 11 24.99 -10.63 0.07
C GLU A 11 26.09 -10.67 1.11
N LYS A 12 27.23 -11.21 0.72
CA LYS A 12 28.40 -11.41 1.55
C LYS A 12 29.61 -10.73 0.94
N GLU A 13 30.37 -10.00 1.76
CA GLU A 13 31.59 -9.35 1.30
C GLU A 13 32.68 -9.43 2.36
N THR A 14 33.92 -9.34 1.91
CA THR A 14 35.08 -9.26 2.80
C THR A 14 35.54 -7.80 2.89
N VAL A 15 35.56 -7.28 4.12
CA VAL A 15 35.93 -5.89 4.39
C VAL A 15 37.15 -5.78 5.30
N SER A 16 37.89 -4.67 5.19
CA SER A 16 38.95 -4.36 6.13
C SER A 16 38.40 -4.07 7.53
N CYS A 17 39.17 -4.43 8.54
CA CYS A 17 38.83 -4.05 9.93
C CYS A 17 39.12 -2.57 10.21
N ASP A 18 39.86 -1.89 9.33
CA ASP A 18 40.11 -0.46 9.46
C ASP A 18 38.82 0.33 9.24
N ASN A 19 38.52 1.23 10.18
CA ASN A 19 37.28 2.03 10.17
C ASN A 19 35.99 1.20 10.17
N ILE A 20 36.00 0.01 10.73
CA ILE A 20 34.86 -0.92 10.74
C ILE A 20 33.62 -0.31 11.40
N GLU A 21 33.81 0.52 12.41
CA GLU A 21 32.71 1.22 13.09
C GLU A 21 31.93 2.12 12.11
N LEU A 22 32.65 2.90 11.33
CA LEU A 22 32.02 3.78 10.32
C LEU A 22 31.36 2.98 9.21
N TYR A 23 31.98 1.89 8.78
CA TYR A 23 31.42 0.97 7.79
C TYR A 23 30.11 0.36 8.29
N VAL A 24 30.08 -0.18 9.50
CA VAL A 24 28.88 -0.81 10.08
C VAL A 24 27.76 0.20 10.23
N LYS A 25 28.06 1.40 10.71
CA LYS A 25 27.04 2.47 10.83
C LYS A 25 26.38 2.79 9.50
N LYS A 26 27.19 3.00 8.46
CA LYS A 26 26.70 3.24 7.11
C LYS A 26 25.90 2.07 6.56
N LEU A 27 26.35 0.84 6.81
CA LEU A 27 25.65 -0.37 6.40
C LEU A 27 24.27 -0.48 7.04
N LEU A 28 24.15 -0.18 8.33
CA LEU A 28 22.87 -0.22 9.03
C LEU A 28 21.88 0.81 8.49
N ASP A 29 22.35 2.01 8.19
CA ASP A 29 21.52 3.05 7.58
C ASP A 29 21.04 2.62 6.18
N ASP A 30 21.91 2.01 5.41
CA ASP A 30 21.60 1.50 4.07
C ASP A 30 20.59 0.34 4.11
N ILE A 31 20.75 -0.59 5.06
CA ILE A 31 19.79 -1.68 5.29
C ILE A 31 18.41 -1.11 5.64
N GLN A 32 18.35 -0.15 6.54
CA GLN A 32 17.09 0.50 6.93
C GLN A 32 16.39 1.15 5.74
N SER A 33 17.12 1.88 4.93
CA SER A 33 16.60 2.52 3.72
C SER A 33 16.11 1.50 2.69
N ASN A 34 16.84 0.40 2.52
CA ASN A 34 16.46 -0.67 1.59
C ASN A 34 15.19 -1.40 2.03
N ILE A 35 15.07 -1.71 3.32
CA ILE A 35 13.86 -2.35 3.87
C ILE A 35 12.64 -1.43 3.71
N TYR A 36 12.79 -0.16 4.03
CA TYR A 36 11.74 0.85 3.84
C TYR A 36 11.31 0.94 2.38
N LYS A 37 12.26 1.03 1.45
CA LYS A 37 11.97 1.12 0.02
C LYS A 37 11.23 -0.12 -0.48
N LYS A 38 11.65 -1.32 -0.09
CA LYS A 38 10.97 -2.57 -0.46
C LYS A 38 9.52 -2.59 0.01
N ALA A 39 9.27 -2.19 1.25
CA ALA A 39 7.91 -2.13 1.80
C ALA A 39 7.07 -1.05 1.10
N PHE A 40 7.64 0.10 0.82
CA PHE A 40 6.99 1.20 0.10
C PHE A 40 6.59 0.78 -1.32
N ASP A 41 7.51 0.19 -2.07
CA ASP A 41 7.27 -0.26 -3.46
C ASP A 41 6.23 -1.40 -3.49
N TYR A 42 6.29 -2.32 -2.55
CA TYR A 42 5.31 -3.39 -2.40
C TYR A 42 3.90 -2.82 -2.17
N ARG A 43 3.77 -1.89 -1.23
CA ARG A 43 2.50 -1.21 -0.96
C ARG A 43 1.98 -0.49 -2.20
N ALA A 44 2.84 0.26 -2.89
CA ALA A 44 2.46 1.02 -4.08
C ALA A 44 1.92 0.13 -5.20
N LYS A 45 2.50 -1.05 -5.38
CA LYS A 45 2.02 -2.05 -6.37
C LYS A 45 0.68 -2.66 -6.00
N HIS A 46 0.33 -2.68 -4.72
CA HIS A 46 -0.89 -3.30 -4.21
C HIS A 46 -2.00 -2.28 -3.91
N ILE A 47 -1.84 -1.04 -4.37
CA ILE A 47 -2.89 -0.01 -4.37
C ILE A 47 -3.33 0.18 -5.81
N VAL A 48 -4.59 -0.12 -6.10
CA VAL A 48 -5.19 -0.07 -7.44
C VAL A 48 -6.35 0.91 -7.44
N GLU A 49 -6.45 1.74 -8.48
CA GLU A 49 -7.61 2.61 -8.68
C GLU A 49 -8.64 1.91 -9.58
N VAL A 50 -9.90 2.00 -9.21
CA VAL A 50 -11.02 1.49 -10.02
C VAL A 50 -12.13 2.53 -10.13
N ASP A 51 -12.87 2.50 -11.24
CA ASP A 51 -13.97 3.43 -11.50
C ASP A 51 -15.33 2.75 -11.51
N SER A 52 -15.40 1.44 -11.74
CA SER A 52 -16.65 0.68 -11.76
C SER A 52 -16.76 -0.31 -10.61
N TYR A 53 -17.98 -0.62 -10.22
CA TYR A 53 -18.22 -1.60 -9.16
C TYR A 53 -17.89 -3.03 -9.57
N ASP A 54 -18.06 -3.37 -10.85
CA ASP A 54 -17.70 -4.69 -11.36
C ASP A 54 -16.18 -4.90 -11.29
N GLU A 55 -15.41 -3.90 -11.72
CA GLU A 55 -13.95 -3.91 -11.58
C GLU A 55 -13.52 -3.97 -10.11
N PHE A 56 -14.20 -3.24 -9.24
CA PHE A 56 -13.96 -3.29 -7.78
C PHE A 56 -14.14 -4.71 -7.24
N LYS A 57 -15.22 -5.39 -7.58
CA LYS A 57 -15.48 -6.76 -7.13
C LYS A 57 -14.42 -7.73 -7.59
N GLU A 58 -13.96 -7.61 -8.83
CA GLU A 58 -12.88 -8.42 -9.38
C GLU A 58 -11.56 -8.18 -8.64
N LYS A 59 -11.17 -6.92 -8.50
CA LYS A 59 -9.89 -6.55 -7.86
C LYS A 59 -9.85 -6.86 -6.37
N ILE A 60 -10.96 -6.73 -5.65
CA ILE A 60 -10.99 -7.03 -4.23
C ILE A 60 -10.77 -8.52 -3.94
N GLU A 61 -11.18 -9.41 -4.84
CA GLU A 61 -10.89 -10.83 -4.73
C GLU A 61 -9.40 -11.15 -4.89
N GLU A 62 -8.67 -10.37 -5.67
CA GLU A 62 -7.21 -10.49 -5.81
C GLU A 62 -6.46 -10.05 -4.55
N GLY A 63 -7.09 -9.28 -3.68
CA GLY A 63 -6.51 -8.70 -2.47
C GLY A 63 -5.85 -7.36 -2.69
N GLY A 64 -5.18 -6.85 -1.65
CA GLY A 64 -4.56 -5.53 -1.66
C GLY A 64 -5.52 -4.41 -1.28
N PHE A 65 -5.16 -3.19 -1.70
CA PHE A 65 -5.93 -1.98 -1.41
C PHE A 65 -6.51 -1.41 -2.70
N ILE A 66 -7.74 -0.91 -2.62
CA ILE A 66 -8.42 -0.33 -3.77
C ILE A 66 -8.87 1.09 -3.45
N LEU A 67 -8.52 2.04 -4.32
CA LEU A 67 -9.02 3.40 -4.29
C LEU A 67 -10.22 3.51 -5.23
N ALA A 68 -11.38 3.83 -4.67
CA ALA A 68 -12.63 3.95 -5.40
C ALA A 68 -13.50 5.07 -4.87
N HIS A 69 -14.34 5.65 -5.72
CA HIS A 69 -15.30 6.69 -5.33
C HIS A 69 -16.46 6.11 -4.53
N TRP A 70 -16.81 6.82 -3.47
CA TRP A 70 -17.90 6.51 -2.55
C TRP A 70 -18.74 7.76 -2.30
N ASP A 71 -20.05 7.61 -2.20
CA ASP A 71 -20.99 8.73 -2.05
C ASP A 71 -21.07 9.32 -0.63
N GLY A 72 -20.27 8.81 0.29
CA GLY A 72 -20.22 9.30 1.67
C GLY A 72 -21.33 8.79 2.58
N THR A 73 -22.18 7.87 2.12
CA THR A 73 -23.31 7.37 2.91
C THR A 73 -23.00 6.05 3.60
N PRO A 74 -23.48 5.87 4.85
CA PRO A 74 -23.31 4.60 5.57
C PRO A 74 -24.04 3.43 4.89
N GLU A 75 -25.14 3.68 4.20
CA GLU A 75 -25.91 2.67 3.48
C GLU A 75 -25.12 2.04 2.35
N THR A 76 -24.42 2.85 1.57
CA THR A 76 -23.57 2.36 0.49
C THR A 76 -22.37 1.60 1.05
N GLU A 77 -21.74 2.08 2.11
CA GLU A 77 -20.66 1.37 2.79
C GLU A 77 -21.10 -0.02 3.29
N ALA A 78 -22.26 -0.09 3.93
CA ALA A 78 -22.82 -1.35 4.42
C ALA A 78 -23.10 -2.34 3.28
N ARG A 79 -23.63 -1.86 2.17
CA ARG A 79 -23.86 -2.67 0.97
C ARG A 79 -22.58 -3.25 0.40
N ILE A 80 -21.53 -2.44 0.26
CA ILE A 80 -20.23 -2.89 -0.22
C ILE A 80 -19.67 -3.98 0.71
N LYS A 81 -19.74 -3.77 2.01
CA LYS A 81 -19.30 -4.75 3.02
C LYS A 81 -20.07 -6.06 2.94
N GLU A 82 -21.38 -6.00 2.78
CA GLU A 82 -22.22 -7.20 2.66
C GLU A 82 -21.88 -8.00 1.40
N GLU A 83 -21.75 -7.32 0.25
CA GLU A 83 -21.54 -7.97 -1.04
C GLU A 83 -20.10 -8.43 -1.27
N THR A 84 -19.10 -7.73 -0.73
CA THR A 84 -17.67 -7.97 -1.06
C THR A 84 -16.79 -8.28 0.13
N LYS A 85 -17.27 -8.09 1.36
CA LYS A 85 -16.47 -8.14 2.60
C LYS A 85 -15.42 -7.03 2.71
N ALA A 86 -15.40 -6.09 1.78
CA ALA A 86 -14.52 -4.93 1.84
C ALA A 86 -15.04 -3.86 2.77
N THR A 87 -14.14 -3.19 3.45
CA THR A 87 -14.44 -2.03 4.31
C THR A 87 -13.56 -0.85 3.93
N ILE A 88 -14.05 0.36 4.19
CA ILE A 88 -13.26 1.57 4.05
C ILE A 88 -12.21 1.58 5.15
N ARG A 89 -10.93 1.69 4.76
CA ARG A 89 -9.80 1.71 5.68
C ARG A 89 -9.43 3.11 6.12
N CYS A 90 -9.40 4.03 5.18
CA CYS A 90 -9.14 5.44 5.45
C CYS A 90 -9.53 6.32 4.26
N ILE A 91 -9.59 7.60 4.53
CA ILE A 91 -9.58 8.65 3.53
C ILE A 91 -8.17 9.23 3.55
N PRO A 92 -7.32 8.96 2.54
CA PRO A 92 -5.93 9.41 2.56
C PRO A 92 -5.81 10.93 2.65
N PHE A 93 -4.97 11.45 3.53
CA PHE A 93 -4.78 12.89 3.69
C PHE A 93 -4.18 13.56 2.46
N ASP A 94 -3.22 12.89 1.84
CA ASP A 94 -2.47 13.33 0.67
C ASP A 94 -2.96 12.67 -0.64
N GLY A 95 -4.15 12.08 -0.61
CA GLY A 95 -4.75 11.42 -1.77
C GLY A 95 -5.23 12.41 -2.83
N ASP A 96 -5.46 11.88 -4.02
CA ASP A 96 -6.05 12.63 -5.14
C ASP A 96 -7.46 13.11 -4.76
N MET A 97 -7.69 14.42 -4.89
CA MET A 97 -8.96 15.08 -4.60
C MET A 97 -9.85 15.22 -5.85
N THR A 98 -9.59 14.46 -6.90
CA THR A 98 -10.37 14.50 -8.14
C THR A 98 -11.80 14.02 -7.87
N PRO A 99 -12.82 14.87 -8.11
CA PRO A 99 -14.21 14.47 -8.00
C PRO A 99 -14.58 13.43 -9.05
N GLY A 100 -15.56 12.59 -8.70
CA GLY A 100 -16.09 11.58 -9.58
C GLY A 100 -17.48 11.16 -9.15
N VAL A 101 -17.86 9.94 -9.49
CA VAL A 101 -19.15 9.36 -9.11
C VAL A 101 -18.94 8.08 -8.34
N CYS A 102 -19.79 7.86 -7.35
CA CYS A 102 -19.79 6.63 -6.56
C CYS A 102 -19.89 5.41 -7.49
N MET A 103 -19.02 4.44 -7.31
CA MET A 103 -19.01 3.22 -8.12
C MET A 103 -20.29 2.38 -7.99
N VAL A 104 -21.01 2.51 -6.88
CA VAL A 104 -22.23 1.74 -6.60
C VAL A 104 -23.49 2.50 -7.02
N THR A 105 -23.62 3.76 -6.61
CA THR A 105 -24.86 4.55 -6.77
C THR A 105 -24.83 5.55 -7.91
N GLY A 106 -23.66 5.88 -8.44
CA GLY A 106 -23.50 6.93 -9.44
C GLY A 106 -23.69 8.35 -8.92
N LYS A 107 -23.90 8.52 -7.61
CA LYS A 107 -24.02 9.84 -6.98
C LYS A 107 -22.67 10.54 -6.93
N PRO A 108 -22.63 11.90 -6.85
CA PRO A 108 -21.38 12.63 -6.76
C PRO A 108 -20.50 12.18 -5.59
N SER A 109 -19.20 12.10 -5.86
CA SER A 109 -18.16 11.78 -4.87
C SER A 109 -17.05 12.80 -4.95
N ALA A 110 -16.64 13.36 -3.80
CA ALA A 110 -15.61 14.38 -3.75
C ALA A 110 -14.20 13.82 -4.04
N ARG A 111 -13.97 12.57 -3.67
CA ARG A 111 -12.67 11.90 -3.80
C ARG A 111 -12.77 10.40 -3.64
N ARG A 112 -11.72 9.68 -4.06
CA ARG A 112 -11.60 8.26 -3.79
C ARG A 112 -11.23 8.00 -2.32
N VAL A 113 -11.72 6.89 -1.79
CA VAL A 113 -11.36 6.37 -0.46
C VAL A 113 -10.72 4.99 -0.60
N LEU A 114 -9.98 4.58 0.43
CA LEU A 114 -9.23 3.34 0.40
C LEU A 114 -10.05 2.20 0.99
N PHE A 115 -10.27 1.17 0.19
CA PHE A 115 -10.93 -0.07 0.59
C PHE A 115 -9.94 -1.21 0.71
N ALA A 116 -10.21 -2.13 1.62
CA ALA A 116 -9.55 -3.41 1.68
C ALA A 116 -10.47 -4.47 2.27
N ARG A 117 -10.21 -5.72 1.93
CA ARG A 117 -10.87 -6.86 2.52
C ARG A 117 -10.00 -7.43 3.63
N ALA A 118 -10.57 -7.65 4.81
CA ALA A 118 -9.91 -8.31 5.91
C ALA A 118 -10.46 -9.74 5.99
N TYR A 119 -9.65 -10.69 5.64
CA TYR A 119 -9.92 -12.14 5.72
C TYR A 119 -11.13 -12.68 4.94
#